data_d7cbe8b209c7fde5da679979c7dfc273
#
_entry.id   d7cbe8b209c7fde5da679979c7dfc273
#
_cell.length_a   1.000
_cell.length_b   1.000
_cell.length_c   1.000
_cell.angle_alpha   90.00
_cell.angle_beta   90.00
_cell.angle_gamma   90.00
#
_symmetry.space_group_name_H-M   'P 1'
#
loop_
_entity.id
_entity.type
_entity.pdbx_description
1 polymer ?
#
loop_
_entity_poly.entity_id
_entity_poly.type
_entity_poly.pdbx_seq_one_letter_code
_entity_poly.pdbx_strand_id
1 'polypeptide(L)'
;ADLSSFAGQKARIHFTINGVDGKSPSPACWGDPTIYATEKESAAAPVILVSCDTLRADHLSCYGHFRETTPNLDALAKDGVLFENAISVETWTLPSHASMMTGLYPKHHGATPDANIAESTVTLAEAMREQGYVSGAYIGFTFWLYPWRGFSHGFDVYNTPEWRFRDILETHQLAEGWIDALQAPNFFLFLHNFDVHPKPAKQFDGLPYGPEHEEYLHFAKEFTNPPTFARPGREMVDAEAFLTAANEGKV
;
A
#
# COMPACT_ATOMS: atom_id res chain seq x y z
N ALA A 1 -18.84 -15.80 11.47
CA ALA A 1 -19.80 -16.83 11.90
C ALA A 1 -19.83 -17.92 10.83
N ASP A 2 -19.80 -19.18 11.23
CA ASP A 2 -19.95 -20.30 10.29
C ASP A 2 -21.42 -20.40 9.83
N LEU A 3 -21.63 -20.27 8.53
CA LEU A 3 -22.94 -20.34 7.88
C LEU A 3 -23.12 -21.63 7.05
N SER A 4 -22.19 -22.57 7.14
CA SER A 4 -22.18 -23.81 6.35
C SER A 4 -23.48 -24.63 6.45
N SER A 5 -24.13 -24.58 7.62
CA SER A 5 -25.41 -25.26 7.85
C SER A 5 -26.58 -24.69 7.01
N PHE A 6 -26.43 -23.52 6.41
CA PHE A 6 -27.42 -22.86 5.57
C PHE A 6 -27.08 -22.99 4.08
N ALA A 7 -26.06 -23.75 3.71
CA ALA A 7 -25.68 -23.95 2.32
C ALA A 7 -26.87 -24.45 1.48
N GLY A 8 -27.12 -23.79 0.34
CA GLY A 8 -28.24 -24.10 -0.55
C GLY A 8 -29.62 -23.63 -0.06
N GLN A 9 -29.69 -22.94 1.08
CA GLN A 9 -30.96 -22.44 1.65
C GLN A 9 -31.04 -20.92 1.51
N LYS A 10 -32.26 -20.39 1.43
CA LYS A 10 -32.49 -18.96 1.59
C LYS A 10 -32.49 -18.64 3.10
N ALA A 11 -31.51 -17.87 3.55
CA ALA A 11 -31.42 -17.40 4.92
C ALA A 11 -31.52 -15.86 4.97
N ARG A 12 -32.06 -15.34 6.07
CA ARG A 12 -32.05 -13.91 6.37
C ARG A 12 -31.11 -13.67 7.54
N ILE A 13 -30.10 -12.83 7.32
CA ILE A 13 -29.16 -12.46 8.33
C ILE A 13 -29.61 -11.16 8.99
N HIS A 14 -29.71 -11.16 10.32
CA HIS A 14 -30.04 -10.00 11.11
C HIS A 14 -28.81 -9.56 11.90
N PHE A 15 -28.37 -8.34 11.63
CA PHE A 15 -27.31 -7.68 12.41
C PHE A 15 -27.95 -6.83 13.49
N THR A 16 -27.62 -7.11 14.74
CA THR A 16 -28.20 -6.38 15.89
C THR A 16 -27.08 -5.76 16.71
N ILE A 17 -27.21 -4.49 17.00
CA ILE A 17 -26.31 -3.76 17.92
C ILE A 17 -27.06 -3.54 19.22
N ASN A 18 -26.55 -4.11 20.30
CA ASN A 18 -27.10 -3.92 21.63
C ASN A 18 -26.19 -2.97 22.42
N GLY A 19 -26.79 -1.97 23.07
CA GLY A 19 -26.04 -1.12 23.99
C GLY A 19 -25.62 -1.90 25.23
N VAL A 20 -24.46 -1.57 25.77
CA VAL A 20 -24.02 -2.06 27.08
C VAL A 20 -24.86 -1.36 28.16
N ASP A 21 -25.32 -2.12 29.16
CA ASP A 21 -26.11 -1.62 30.30
C ASP A 21 -27.50 -1.04 29.93
N GLY A 22 -28.13 -1.54 28.87
CA GLY A 22 -29.50 -1.13 28.50
C GLY A 22 -29.64 0.31 28.02
N LYS A 23 -28.53 1.00 27.76
CA LYS A 23 -28.52 2.32 27.11
C LYS A 23 -28.59 2.14 25.60
N SER A 24 -29.19 3.12 24.92
CA SER A 24 -29.09 3.16 23.44
C SER A 24 -27.64 3.16 23.03
N PRO A 25 -27.25 2.31 22.07
CA PRO A 25 -25.88 2.30 21.58
C PRO A 25 -25.55 3.67 20.99
N SER A 26 -24.31 4.13 21.19
CA SER A 26 -23.77 5.24 20.41
C SER A 26 -23.90 4.90 18.93
N PRO A 27 -23.89 5.89 18.02
CA PRO A 27 -23.92 5.60 16.58
C PRO A 27 -22.89 4.52 16.25
N ALA A 28 -23.37 3.36 15.84
CA ALA A 28 -22.56 2.24 15.43
C ALA A 28 -23.02 1.79 14.06
N CYS A 29 -22.08 1.42 13.23
CA CYS A 29 -22.37 0.87 11.90
C CYS A 29 -21.68 -0.48 11.74
N TRP A 30 -22.28 -1.32 10.94
CA TRP A 30 -21.64 -2.53 10.45
C TRP A 30 -20.74 -2.12 9.26
N GLY A 31 -19.44 -2.34 9.38
CA GLY A 31 -18.54 -2.15 8.28
C GLY A 31 -18.64 -3.37 7.36
N ASP A 32 -19.08 -3.15 6.16
CA ASP A 32 -19.06 -4.04 4.99
C ASP A 32 -19.16 -5.56 5.30
N PRO A 33 -20.31 -6.04 5.81
CA PRO A 33 -20.48 -7.44 6.16
C PRO A 33 -20.44 -8.30 4.90
N THR A 34 -19.39 -9.08 4.74
CA THR A 34 -19.16 -9.94 3.57
C THR A 34 -19.43 -11.41 3.92
N ILE A 35 -20.11 -12.13 3.03
CA ILE A 35 -20.33 -13.57 3.13
C ILE A 35 -19.44 -14.24 2.10
N TYR A 36 -18.54 -15.09 2.58
CA TYR A 36 -17.70 -15.92 1.72
C TYR A 36 -18.30 -17.30 1.55
N ALA A 37 -18.35 -17.78 0.32
CA ALA A 37 -18.59 -19.18 0.04
C ALA A 37 -17.24 -19.88 -0.14
N THR A 38 -16.96 -20.89 0.67
CA THR A 38 -15.83 -21.77 0.42
C THR A 38 -16.24 -22.75 -0.68
N GLU A 39 -16.08 -22.36 -1.94
CA GLU A 39 -16.15 -23.32 -3.01
C GLU A 39 -14.79 -23.97 -3.21
N LYS A 40 -14.82 -25.32 -3.15
CA LYS A 40 -13.82 -26.26 -3.67
C LYS A 40 -12.36 -25.85 -3.53
N GLU A 41 -11.56 -26.74 -2.97
CA GLU A 41 -10.10 -26.66 -3.01
C GLU A 41 -9.58 -26.23 -4.39
N SER A 42 -9.46 -24.93 -4.59
CA SER A 42 -8.73 -24.36 -5.70
C SER A 42 -7.25 -24.57 -5.38
N ALA A 43 -6.50 -25.12 -6.32
CA ALA A 43 -5.03 -25.20 -6.24
C ALA A 43 -4.36 -23.81 -6.37
N ALA A 44 -5.13 -22.74 -6.32
CA ALA A 44 -4.64 -21.38 -6.47
C ALA A 44 -3.95 -20.93 -5.17
N ALA A 45 -2.76 -20.37 -5.31
CA ALA A 45 -2.00 -19.81 -4.19
C ALA A 45 -2.48 -18.39 -3.87
N PRO A 46 -2.30 -17.91 -2.61
CA PRO A 46 -2.46 -16.52 -2.29
C PRO A 46 -1.61 -15.61 -3.18
N VAL A 47 -2.15 -14.46 -3.54
CA VAL A 47 -1.43 -13.44 -4.32
C VAL A 47 -1.31 -12.18 -3.49
N ILE A 48 -0.08 -11.73 -3.25
CA ILE A 48 0.20 -10.49 -2.53
C ILE A 48 0.92 -9.54 -3.46
N LEU A 49 0.31 -8.40 -3.75
CA LEU A 49 0.90 -7.31 -4.52
C LEU A 49 1.33 -6.21 -3.56
N VAL A 50 2.64 -5.97 -3.47
CA VAL A 50 3.19 -4.90 -2.62
C VAL A 50 3.69 -3.77 -3.50
N SER A 51 3.17 -2.57 -3.29
CA SER A 51 3.66 -1.34 -3.91
C SER A 51 4.36 -0.48 -2.86
N CYS A 52 5.64 -0.19 -3.08
CA CYS A 52 6.41 0.78 -2.30
C CYS A 52 6.50 2.08 -3.10
N ASP A 53 5.65 3.05 -2.79
CA ASP A 53 5.57 4.30 -3.54
C ASP A 53 6.90 5.06 -3.48
N THR A 54 7.36 5.54 -4.63
CA THR A 54 8.62 6.26 -4.85
C THR A 54 9.92 5.48 -4.55
N LEU A 55 9.85 4.20 -4.20
CA LEU A 55 11.04 3.38 -4.01
C LEU A 55 11.78 3.21 -5.33
N ARG A 56 13.04 3.62 -5.35
CA ARG A 56 13.89 3.55 -6.54
C ARG A 56 14.67 2.23 -6.57
N ALA A 57 14.72 1.59 -7.73
CA ALA A 57 15.47 0.34 -7.91
C ALA A 57 16.96 0.51 -7.59
N ASP A 58 17.58 1.65 -7.98
CA ASP A 58 18.99 1.92 -7.76
C ASP A 58 19.37 2.19 -6.27
N HIS A 59 18.38 2.18 -5.37
CA HIS A 59 18.59 2.22 -3.92
C HIS A 59 18.42 0.85 -3.23
N LEU A 60 18.14 -0.21 -4.01
CA LEU A 60 18.04 -1.57 -3.49
C LEU A 60 19.32 -2.35 -3.78
N SER A 61 19.80 -3.10 -2.78
CA SER A 61 21.04 -3.88 -2.93
C SER A 61 20.92 -5.00 -3.97
N CYS A 62 19.77 -5.61 -4.15
CA CYS A 62 19.52 -6.59 -5.21
C CYS A 62 19.62 -6.00 -6.64
N TYR A 63 19.53 -4.68 -6.79
CA TYR A 63 19.78 -3.97 -8.04
C TYR A 63 21.17 -3.32 -8.12
N GLY A 64 22.08 -3.71 -7.24
CA GLY A 64 23.47 -3.25 -7.26
C GLY A 64 23.77 -1.96 -6.51
N HIS A 65 22.88 -1.54 -5.60
CA HIS A 65 23.22 -0.47 -4.68
C HIS A 65 24.45 -0.87 -3.86
N PHE A 66 25.37 0.08 -3.64
CA PHE A 66 26.68 -0.20 -3.01
C PHE A 66 26.61 -0.54 -1.51
N ARG A 67 25.45 -0.32 -0.87
CA ARG A 67 25.15 -0.68 0.51
C ARG A 67 24.12 -1.78 0.56
N GLU A 68 24.14 -2.59 1.60
CA GLU A 68 23.05 -3.51 1.95
C GLU A 68 21.87 -2.74 2.56
N THR A 69 21.07 -2.12 1.70
CA THR A 69 19.91 -1.34 2.12
C THR A 69 18.66 -2.18 2.30
N THR A 70 18.60 -3.35 1.65
CA THR A 70 17.37 -4.13 1.52
C THR A 70 17.59 -5.64 1.71
N PRO A 71 18.18 -6.11 2.83
CA PRO A 71 18.59 -7.50 2.98
C PRO A 71 17.42 -8.50 2.85
N ASN A 72 16.22 -8.15 3.29
CA ASN A 72 15.04 -9.01 3.17
C ASN A 72 14.53 -9.08 1.72
N LEU A 73 14.55 -7.96 0.98
CA LEU A 73 14.20 -7.96 -0.45
C LEU A 73 15.26 -8.69 -1.27
N ASP A 74 16.53 -8.59 -0.90
CA ASP A 74 17.63 -9.33 -1.53
C ASP A 74 17.45 -10.84 -1.36
N ALA A 75 17.04 -11.28 -0.18
CA ALA A 75 16.72 -12.69 0.07
C ALA A 75 15.54 -13.16 -0.79
N LEU A 76 14.46 -12.35 -0.85
CA LEU A 76 13.31 -12.65 -1.70
C LEU A 76 13.69 -12.68 -3.19
N ALA A 77 14.48 -11.73 -3.65
CA ALA A 77 14.95 -11.67 -5.03
C ALA A 77 15.82 -12.89 -5.40
N LYS A 78 16.58 -13.42 -4.44
CA LYS A 78 17.43 -14.62 -4.64
C LYS A 78 16.59 -15.90 -4.78
N ASP A 79 15.47 -15.97 -4.07
CA ASP A 79 14.59 -17.15 -4.07
C ASP A 79 13.48 -17.05 -5.13
N GLY A 80 13.26 -15.86 -5.68
CA GLY A 80 12.22 -15.55 -6.65
C GLY A 80 12.73 -15.17 -8.03
N VAL A 81 12.01 -14.24 -8.68
CA VAL A 81 12.37 -13.69 -10.00
C VAL A 81 12.60 -12.19 -9.86
N LEU A 82 13.80 -11.73 -10.19
CA LEU A 82 14.16 -10.31 -10.24
C LEU A 82 13.99 -9.79 -11.68
N PHE A 83 13.13 -8.79 -11.85
CA PHE A 83 12.94 -8.10 -13.13
C PHE A 83 13.88 -6.90 -13.22
N GLU A 84 14.97 -7.02 -13.98
CA GLU A 84 15.98 -5.97 -14.11
C GLU A 84 15.49 -4.74 -14.89
N ASN A 85 14.47 -4.90 -15.75
CA ASN A 85 13.97 -3.88 -16.66
C ASN A 85 12.44 -3.68 -16.53
N ALA A 86 11.93 -3.60 -15.31
CA ALA A 86 10.55 -3.22 -15.08
C ALA A 86 10.41 -1.68 -15.16
N ILE A 87 9.56 -1.21 -16.07
CA ILE A 87 9.39 0.23 -16.36
C ILE A 87 7.96 0.63 -15.99
N SER A 88 7.85 1.63 -15.11
CA SER A 88 6.55 2.27 -14.84
C SER A 88 6.09 3.06 -16.06
N VAL A 89 4.80 2.94 -16.39
CA VAL A 89 4.21 3.67 -17.53
C VAL A 89 4.00 5.16 -17.24
N GLU A 90 4.10 5.54 -15.98
CA GLU A 90 3.95 6.92 -15.51
C GLU A 90 4.86 7.22 -14.32
N THR A 91 5.09 8.50 -14.06
CA THR A 91 6.06 8.98 -13.08
C THR A 91 5.44 9.39 -11.74
N TRP A 92 4.14 9.23 -11.56
CA TRP A 92 3.42 9.61 -10.34
C TRP A 92 2.28 8.64 -9.99
N THR A 93 1.83 8.70 -8.74
CA THR A 93 1.03 7.67 -8.07
C THR A 93 -0.27 7.31 -8.79
N LEU A 94 -1.13 8.28 -9.09
CA LEU A 94 -2.48 8.01 -9.61
C LEU A 94 -2.46 7.21 -10.92
N PRO A 95 -1.84 7.67 -12.03
CA PRO A 95 -1.91 6.94 -13.29
C PRO A 95 -1.07 5.66 -13.30
N SER A 96 0.06 5.61 -12.54
CA SER A 96 0.85 4.39 -12.46
C SER A 96 0.11 3.27 -11.74
N HIS A 97 -0.55 3.57 -10.62
CA HIS A 97 -1.36 2.60 -9.91
C HIS A 97 -2.65 2.25 -10.66
N ALA A 98 -3.28 3.21 -11.34
CA ALA A 98 -4.42 2.91 -12.20
C ALA A 98 -4.02 1.93 -13.32
N SER A 99 -2.85 2.12 -13.93
CA SER A 99 -2.32 1.17 -14.92
C SER A 99 -2.02 -0.20 -14.29
N MET A 100 -1.44 -0.24 -13.09
CA MET A 100 -1.16 -1.48 -12.36
C MET A 100 -2.46 -2.25 -12.07
N MET A 101 -3.51 -1.55 -11.64
CA MET A 101 -4.80 -2.16 -11.28
C MET A 101 -5.68 -2.52 -12.47
N THR A 102 -5.45 -1.95 -13.65
CA THR A 102 -6.32 -2.18 -14.82
C THR A 102 -5.61 -2.89 -15.98
N GLY A 103 -4.27 -2.97 -15.95
CA GLY A 103 -3.49 -3.44 -17.09
C GLY A 103 -3.52 -2.51 -18.31
N LEU A 104 -4.06 -1.29 -18.17
CA LEU A 104 -4.23 -0.34 -19.25
C LEU A 104 -3.23 0.82 -19.16
N TYR A 105 -2.86 1.38 -20.31
CA TYR A 105 -2.12 2.64 -20.33
C TYR A 105 -3.01 3.82 -19.91
N PRO A 106 -2.42 4.93 -19.40
CA PRO A 106 -3.15 6.12 -18.90
C PRO A 106 -4.19 6.66 -19.89
N LYS A 107 -3.87 6.65 -21.18
CA LYS A 107 -4.79 7.04 -22.24
C LYS A 107 -6.08 6.21 -22.27
N HIS A 108 -6.05 4.98 -21.82
CA HIS A 108 -7.18 4.05 -21.89
C HIS A 108 -7.97 3.96 -20.59
N HIS A 109 -7.31 3.96 -19.42
CA HIS A 109 -8.03 3.97 -18.15
C HIS A 109 -8.54 5.37 -17.76
N GLY A 110 -7.99 6.44 -18.34
CA GLY A 110 -8.47 7.81 -18.22
C GLY A 110 -8.30 8.48 -16.85
N ALA A 111 -7.68 7.81 -15.89
CA ALA A 111 -7.50 8.37 -14.55
C ALA A 111 -6.52 9.56 -14.58
N THR A 112 -7.02 10.74 -14.19
CA THR A 112 -6.31 12.02 -14.11
C THR A 112 -6.67 12.70 -12.78
N PRO A 113 -6.04 13.83 -12.41
CA PRO A 113 -6.49 14.59 -11.24
C PRO A 113 -7.99 14.91 -11.26
N ASP A 114 -8.56 15.14 -12.45
CA ASP A 114 -9.95 15.54 -12.65
C ASP A 114 -10.88 14.40 -13.08
N ALA A 115 -10.35 13.19 -13.32
CA ALA A 115 -11.11 12.04 -13.77
C ALA A 115 -10.71 10.74 -13.02
N ASN A 116 -11.70 9.92 -12.77
CA ASN A 116 -11.54 8.62 -12.10
C ASN A 116 -11.32 7.49 -13.12
N ILE A 117 -10.94 6.31 -12.64
CA ILE A 117 -11.03 5.08 -13.44
C ILE A 117 -12.50 4.87 -13.81
N ALA A 118 -12.78 4.65 -15.09
CA ALA A 118 -14.15 4.47 -15.56
C ALA A 118 -14.77 3.21 -14.92
N GLU A 119 -16.03 3.28 -14.53
CA GLU A 119 -16.77 2.15 -13.92
C GLU A 119 -16.83 0.89 -14.82
N SER A 120 -16.73 1.09 -16.13
CA SER A 120 -16.69 0.00 -17.11
C SER A 120 -15.32 -0.67 -17.25
N THR A 121 -14.31 -0.13 -16.58
CA THR A 121 -12.95 -0.68 -16.64
C THR A 121 -12.80 -1.80 -15.62
N VAL A 122 -12.53 -2.99 -16.10
CA VAL A 122 -12.27 -4.16 -15.23
C VAL A 122 -10.93 -3.95 -14.49
N THR A 123 -10.96 -4.12 -13.20
CA THR A 123 -9.75 -4.03 -12.35
C THR A 123 -9.16 -5.42 -12.09
N LEU A 124 -7.90 -5.45 -11.66
CA LEU A 124 -7.24 -6.69 -11.22
C LEU A 124 -8.01 -7.36 -10.08
N ALA A 125 -8.54 -6.60 -9.13
CA ALA A 125 -9.33 -7.15 -8.04
C ALA A 125 -10.64 -7.77 -8.52
N GLU A 126 -11.32 -7.18 -9.51
CA GLU A 126 -12.50 -7.79 -10.14
C GLU A 126 -12.15 -9.07 -10.87
N ALA A 127 -11.05 -9.08 -11.63
CA ALA A 127 -10.58 -10.28 -12.32
C ALA A 127 -10.22 -11.41 -11.33
N MET A 128 -9.57 -11.07 -10.21
CA MET A 128 -9.25 -12.04 -9.15
C MET A 128 -10.51 -12.56 -8.46
N ARG A 129 -11.50 -11.71 -8.21
CA ARG A 129 -12.79 -12.13 -7.65
C ARG A 129 -13.53 -13.10 -8.56
N GLU A 130 -13.50 -12.89 -9.87
CA GLU A 130 -14.07 -13.84 -10.85
C GLU A 130 -13.40 -15.22 -10.80
N GLN A 131 -12.14 -15.28 -10.35
CA GLN A 131 -11.41 -16.53 -10.13
C GLN A 131 -11.62 -17.10 -8.71
N GLY A 132 -12.52 -16.54 -7.91
CA GLY A 132 -12.84 -17.03 -6.58
C GLY A 132 -11.89 -16.55 -5.47
N TYR A 133 -11.09 -15.52 -5.72
CA TYR A 133 -10.26 -14.90 -4.66
C TYR A 133 -11.08 -13.96 -3.80
N VAL A 134 -10.84 -14.01 -2.50
CA VAL A 134 -11.24 -12.95 -1.56
C VAL A 134 -10.16 -11.89 -1.57
N SER A 135 -10.53 -10.62 -1.65
CA SER A 135 -9.56 -9.56 -1.90
C SER A 135 -9.60 -8.45 -0.86
N GLY A 136 -8.40 -8.05 -0.42
CA GLY A 136 -8.20 -6.94 0.50
C GLY A 136 -7.15 -5.96 -0.01
N ALA A 137 -7.37 -4.68 0.24
CA ALA A 137 -6.40 -3.62 -0.01
C ALA A 137 -6.16 -2.82 1.27
N TYR A 138 -4.89 -2.58 1.59
CA TYR A 138 -4.47 -1.80 2.75
C TYR A 138 -3.51 -0.70 2.29
N ILE A 139 -3.96 0.54 2.42
CA ILE A 139 -3.33 1.70 1.82
C ILE A 139 -2.63 2.53 2.90
N GLY A 140 -1.34 2.80 2.74
CA GLY A 140 -0.56 3.64 3.66
C GLY A 140 -0.86 5.13 3.56
N PHE A 141 -1.25 5.61 2.37
CA PHE A 141 -1.67 7.00 2.16
C PHE A 141 -2.68 7.13 1.04
N THR A 142 -3.81 7.75 1.34
CA THR A 142 -5.00 7.68 0.49
C THR A 142 -5.00 8.67 -0.68
N PHE A 143 -4.30 9.80 -0.58
CA PHE A 143 -4.50 11.01 -1.43
C PHE A 143 -4.82 10.78 -2.92
N TRP A 144 -4.10 9.88 -3.59
CA TRP A 144 -4.36 9.53 -5.00
C TRP A 144 -5.09 8.20 -5.17
N LEU A 145 -5.12 7.36 -4.13
CA LEU A 145 -5.71 6.02 -4.14
C LEU A 145 -7.05 5.99 -3.39
N TYR A 146 -7.85 7.02 -3.55
CA TYR A 146 -9.17 7.07 -2.94
C TYR A 146 -10.11 5.98 -3.51
N PRO A 147 -10.98 5.38 -2.65
CA PRO A 147 -11.98 4.40 -3.11
C PRO A 147 -12.84 4.91 -4.26
N TRP A 148 -13.31 6.15 -4.17
CA TRP A 148 -14.18 6.76 -5.19
C TRP A 148 -13.49 7.08 -6.53
N ARG A 149 -12.17 6.94 -6.61
CA ARG A 149 -11.42 7.05 -7.86
C ARG A 149 -11.45 5.76 -8.68
N GLY A 150 -12.17 4.73 -8.21
CA GLY A 150 -12.28 3.43 -8.84
C GLY A 150 -11.27 2.40 -8.33
N PHE A 151 -10.38 2.78 -7.40
CA PHE A 151 -9.38 1.84 -6.86
C PHE A 151 -9.98 0.76 -5.98
N SER A 152 -11.16 0.98 -5.39
CA SER A 152 -11.84 -0.02 -4.57
C SER A 152 -12.64 -1.04 -5.38
N HIS A 153 -12.78 -0.86 -6.70
CA HIS A 153 -13.57 -1.76 -7.53
C HIS A 153 -13.00 -3.19 -7.46
N GLY A 154 -13.84 -4.12 -7.09
CA GLY A 154 -13.52 -5.54 -7.00
C GLY A 154 -12.95 -5.99 -5.66
N PHE A 155 -12.44 -5.09 -4.82
CA PHE A 155 -11.98 -5.45 -3.48
C PHE A 155 -13.16 -5.69 -2.53
N ASP A 156 -13.09 -6.77 -1.73
CA ASP A 156 -14.02 -7.05 -0.65
C ASP A 156 -13.75 -6.15 0.56
N VAL A 157 -12.49 -5.82 0.80
CA VAL A 157 -12.05 -4.86 1.82
C VAL A 157 -11.10 -3.85 1.17
N TYR A 158 -11.40 -2.57 1.31
CA TYR A 158 -10.51 -1.48 0.88
C TYR A 158 -10.28 -0.53 2.04
N ASN A 159 -9.17 -0.77 2.75
CA ASN A 159 -8.85 -0.08 3.99
C ASN A 159 -7.90 1.09 3.77
N THR A 160 -8.33 2.29 4.12
CA THR A 160 -7.57 3.54 3.98
C THR A 160 -7.46 4.29 5.31
N PRO A 161 -6.37 5.04 5.53
CA PRO A 161 -6.17 5.80 6.77
C PRO A 161 -6.91 7.15 6.79
N GLU A 162 -7.94 7.34 5.98
CA GLU A 162 -8.62 8.63 5.78
C GLU A 162 -7.64 9.73 5.31
N TRP A 163 -7.40 10.75 6.12
CA TRP A 163 -6.57 11.91 5.77
C TRP A 163 -5.18 11.89 6.40
N ARG A 164 -4.81 10.82 7.10
CA ARG A 164 -3.52 10.68 7.74
C ARG A 164 -2.56 9.79 6.96
N PHE A 165 -1.30 9.93 7.22
CA PHE A 165 -0.30 8.94 6.86
C PHE A 165 -0.40 7.74 7.82
N ARG A 166 -0.28 6.54 7.28
CA ARG A 166 -0.18 5.30 8.03
C ARG A 166 1.13 4.63 7.64
N ASP A 167 1.94 4.32 8.62
CA ASP A 167 3.21 3.67 8.40
C ASP A 167 3.06 2.21 7.97
N ILE A 168 4.16 1.63 7.54
CA ILE A 168 4.21 0.25 7.06
C ILE A 168 3.81 -0.75 8.15
N LEU A 169 4.18 -0.52 9.41
CA LEU A 169 3.90 -1.44 10.51
C LEU A 169 2.40 -1.50 10.79
N GLU A 170 1.73 -0.36 10.92
CA GLU A 170 0.28 -0.31 11.11
C GLU A 170 -0.45 -0.88 9.90
N THR A 171 -0.01 -0.56 8.68
CA THR A 171 -0.62 -1.07 7.45
C THR A 171 -0.54 -2.60 7.39
N HIS A 172 0.61 -3.17 7.69
CA HIS A 172 0.83 -4.61 7.67
C HIS A 172 0.10 -5.32 8.81
N GLN A 173 0.09 -4.78 10.04
CA GLN A 173 -0.65 -5.37 11.16
C GLN A 173 -2.16 -5.48 10.86
N LEU A 174 -2.74 -4.47 10.22
CA LEU A 174 -4.14 -4.53 9.79
C LEU A 174 -4.38 -5.60 8.72
N ALA A 175 -3.47 -5.73 7.77
CA ALA A 175 -3.54 -6.75 6.73
C ALA A 175 -3.35 -8.17 7.31
N GLU A 176 -2.42 -8.36 8.23
CA GLU A 176 -2.21 -9.62 8.95
C GLU A 176 -3.45 -10.03 9.73
N GLY A 177 -4.06 -9.08 10.48
CA GLY A 177 -5.31 -9.34 11.19
C GLY A 177 -6.47 -9.74 10.26
N TRP A 178 -6.49 -9.20 9.03
CA TRP A 178 -7.45 -9.62 8.01
C TRP A 178 -7.14 -11.03 7.50
N ILE A 179 -5.88 -11.35 7.19
CA ILE A 179 -5.46 -12.69 6.76
C ILE A 179 -5.81 -13.73 7.82
N ASP A 180 -5.52 -13.46 9.09
CA ASP A 180 -5.82 -14.36 10.21
C ASP A 180 -7.31 -14.61 10.39
N ALA A 181 -8.14 -13.61 10.07
CA ALA A 181 -9.58 -13.73 10.11
C ALA A 181 -10.17 -14.45 8.89
N LEU A 182 -9.42 -14.55 7.79
CA LEU A 182 -9.84 -15.26 6.59
C LEU A 182 -9.84 -16.77 6.82
N GLN A 183 -10.96 -17.40 6.45
CA GLN A 183 -11.03 -18.86 6.34
C GLN A 183 -10.89 -19.34 4.89
N ALA A 184 -10.45 -18.46 3.99
CA ALA A 184 -10.28 -18.74 2.58
C ALA A 184 -8.80 -18.98 2.24
N PRO A 185 -8.44 -20.09 1.59
CA PRO A 185 -7.05 -20.37 1.21
C PRO A 185 -6.57 -19.46 0.09
N ASN A 186 -7.47 -18.91 -0.70
CA ASN A 186 -7.18 -18.08 -1.87
C ASN A 186 -7.56 -16.65 -1.60
N PHE A 187 -6.56 -15.79 -1.45
CA PHE A 187 -6.79 -14.37 -1.31
C PHE A 187 -5.88 -13.55 -2.22
N PHE A 188 -6.37 -12.39 -2.62
CA PHE A 188 -5.59 -11.34 -3.27
C PHE A 188 -5.45 -10.18 -2.29
N LEU A 189 -4.22 -9.84 -1.94
CA LEU A 189 -3.90 -8.73 -1.05
C LEU A 189 -3.11 -7.67 -1.80
N PHE A 190 -3.57 -6.43 -1.77
CA PHE A 190 -2.82 -5.26 -2.20
C PHE A 190 -2.34 -4.47 -0.98
N LEU A 191 -1.02 -4.32 -0.86
CA LEU A 191 -0.36 -3.49 0.16
C LEU A 191 0.29 -2.28 -0.51
N HIS A 192 -0.09 -1.09 -0.09
CA HIS A 192 0.52 0.16 -0.55
C HIS A 192 1.30 0.81 0.58
N ASN A 193 2.61 0.78 0.49
CA ASN A 193 3.54 1.37 1.45
C ASN A 193 3.98 2.75 0.96
N PHE A 194 3.92 3.74 1.85
CA PHE A 194 4.20 5.14 1.53
C PHE A 194 5.38 5.72 2.34
N ASP A 195 6.09 4.89 3.09
CA ASP A 195 7.10 5.31 4.07
C ASP A 195 8.31 5.98 3.44
N VAL A 196 8.73 5.51 2.26
CA VAL A 196 9.85 6.08 1.52
C VAL A 196 9.47 7.30 0.67
N HIS A 197 8.19 7.67 0.63
CA HIS A 197 7.74 8.84 -0.10
C HIS A 197 8.10 10.13 0.66
N PRO A 198 8.68 11.14 -0.02
CA PRO A 198 8.95 12.43 0.61
C PRO A 198 7.65 13.04 1.15
N LYS A 199 7.59 13.28 2.45
CA LYS A 199 6.43 13.91 3.09
C LYS A 199 6.36 15.39 2.71
N PRO A 200 5.16 15.98 2.46
CA PRO A 200 5.04 17.39 2.18
C PRO A 200 5.56 18.24 3.35
N ALA A 201 6.50 19.13 3.08
CA ALA A 201 7.20 19.95 4.10
C ALA A 201 6.28 20.71 5.07
N LYS A 202 5.07 21.06 4.67
CA LYS A 202 4.09 21.75 5.50
C LYS A 202 3.39 20.87 6.55
N GLN A 203 3.47 19.57 6.42
CA GLN A 203 2.79 18.61 7.30
C GLN A 203 3.73 17.98 8.34
N PHE A 204 5.04 18.04 8.14
CA PHE A 204 6.04 17.31 8.92
C PHE A 204 7.36 18.11 9.04
N ASP A 205 7.31 19.34 9.49
CA ASP A 205 8.48 20.17 9.83
C ASP A 205 9.67 20.16 8.84
N GLY A 206 9.39 19.90 7.55
CA GLY A 206 10.33 20.18 6.46
C GLY A 206 11.31 19.07 6.06
N LEU A 207 11.41 17.98 6.80
CA LEU A 207 12.29 16.86 6.43
C LEU A 207 11.51 15.75 5.71
N PRO A 208 12.00 15.19 4.60
CA PRO A 208 11.38 14.06 3.92
C PRO A 208 11.31 12.80 4.79
N TYR A 209 12.23 12.69 5.75
CA TYR A 209 12.26 11.66 6.78
C TYR A 209 12.39 12.41 8.10
N GLY A 210 11.37 12.39 8.96
CA GLY A 210 11.42 13.14 10.23
C GLY A 210 12.68 12.79 11.05
N PRO A 211 13.21 13.74 11.84
CA PRO A 211 14.39 13.52 12.69
C PRO A 211 14.19 12.44 13.76
N GLU A 212 12.97 11.95 13.89
CA GLU A 212 12.54 10.92 14.85
C GLU A 212 12.91 9.49 14.41
N HIS A 213 13.30 9.27 13.16
CA HIS A 213 13.80 7.96 12.73
C HIS A 213 15.27 7.82 13.18
N GLU A 214 15.48 7.14 14.31
CA GLU A 214 16.83 6.79 14.80
C GLU A 214 17.68 6.11 13.71
N GLU A 215 17.04 5.32 12.84
CA GLU A 215 17.65 4.68 11.69
C GLU A 215 18.22 5.68 10.68
N TYR A 216 17.49 6.77 10.36
CA TYR A 216 18.02 7.83 9.48
C TYR A 216 19.24 8.53 10.09
N LEU A 217 19.19 8.83 11.40
CA LEU A 217 20.32 9.44 12.12
C LEU A 217 21.52 8.49 12.21
N HIS A 218 21.28 7.17 12.28
CA HIS A 218 22.34 6.17 12.25
C HIS A 218 23.08 6.22 10.90
N PHE A 219 22.36 6.15 9.79
CA PHE A 219 22.93 6.25 8.45
C PHE A 219 23.59 7.60 8.16
N ALA A 220 23.01 8.70 8.62
CA ALA A 220 23.56 10.04 8.44
C ALA A 220 24.89 10.23 9.23
N LYS A 221 25.03 9.63 10.41
CA LYS A 221 26.24 9.70 11.25
C LYS A 221 27.40 8.87 10.69
N GLU A 222 27.12 7.80 9.95
CA GLU A 222 28.16 6.97 9.31
C GLU A 222 28.74 7.63 8.04
N PHE A 223 28.10 8.70 7.54
CA PHE A 223 28.51 9.39 6.32
C PHE A 223 29.57 10.46 6.61
N THR A 224 30.84 10.07 6.63
CA THR A 224 31.94 11.01 6.71
C THR A 224 32.28 11.68 5.37
N ASN A 225 31.78 11.15 4.23
CA ASN A 225 31.93 11.72 2.88
C ASN A 225 30.79 11.27 1.97
N PRO A 226 29.62 11.95 1.97
CA PRO A 226 28.55 11.62 1.04
C PRO A 226 29.02 11.88 -0.40
N PRO A 227 28.80 10.96 -1.34
CA PRO A 227 29.05 11.23 -2.73
C PRO A 227 28.18 12.40 -3.20
N THR A 228 28.81 13.40 -3.80
CA THR A 228 28.13 14.56 -4.38
C THR A 228 27.36 14.12 -5.61
N PHE A 229 26.06 13.99 -5.52
CA PHE A 229 25.19 13.79 -6.68
C PHE A 229 24.82 15.14 -7.28
N ALA A 230 25.51 15.56 -8.31
CA ALA A 230 25.10 16.70 -9.13
C ALA A 230 23.88 16.32 -9.97
N ARG A 231 22.72 16.90 -9.70
CA ARG A 231 21.59 16.90 -10.64
C ARG A 231 21.78 18.07 -11.60
N PRO A 232 21.71 17.87 -12.92
CA PRO A 232 21.76 18.98 -13.87
C PRO A 232 20.66 20.03 -13.55
N GLY A 233 21.07 21.28 -13.30
CA GLY A 233 20.16 22.42 -13.13
C GLY A 233 19.66 22.68 -11.70
N ARG A 234 20.20 22.06 -10.65
CA ARG A 234 19.96 22.44 -9.25
C ARG A 234 21.29 22.74 -8.55
N GLU A 235 21.29 23.76 -7.68
CA GLU A 235 22.42 23.98 -6.75
C GLU A 235 22.64 22.73 -5.92
N MET A 236 23.91 22.37 -5.76
CA MET A 236 24.29 21.26 -4.89
C MET A 236 23.93 21.62 -3.46
N VAL A 237 23.14 20.79 -2.83
CA VAL A 237 22.96 20.87 -1.39
C VAL A 237 24.27 20.39 -0.77
N ASP A 238 24.95 21.25 -0.04
CA ASP A 238 26.11 20.90 0.75
C ASP A 238 25.66 19.93 1.85
N ALA A 239 26.00 18.66 1.67
CA ALA A 239 25.58 17.60 2.59
C ALA A 239 26.17 17.81 4.00
N GLU A 240 27.33 18.45 4.11
CA GLU A 240 27.94 18.78 5.40
C GLU A 240 27.17 19.90 6.09
N ALA A 241 26.76 20.94 5.35
CA ALA A 241 25.91 22.01 5.86
C ALA A 241 24.52 21.48 6.26
N PHE A 242 23.95 20.55 5.49
CA PHE A 242 22.67 19.90 5.82
C PHE A 242 22.77 19.06 7.09
N LEU A 243 23.80 18.23 7.23
CA LEU A 243 24.03 17.40 8.42
C LEU A 243 24.31 18.27 9.66
N THR A 244 25.05 19.39 9.50
CA THR A 244 25.30 20.34 10.58
C THR A 244 24.01 21.00 11.02
N ALA A 245 23.18 21.46 10.09
CA ALA A 245 21.89 22.09 10.37
C ALA A 245 20.90 21.10 11.03
N ALA A 246 20.88 19.84 10.60
CA ALA A 246 20.08 18.77 11.21
C ALA A 246 20.52 18.47 12.65
N ASN A 247 21.83 18.41 12.91
CA ASN A 247 22.38 18.21 14.25
C ASN A 247 22.13 19.40 15.20
N GLU A 248 21.95 20.60 14.65
CA GLU A 248 21.65 21.81 15.38
C GLU A 248 20.14 22.07 15.55
N GLY A 249 19.28 21.18 15.02
CA GLY A 249 17.84 21.33 15.09
C GLY A 249 17.29 22.52 14.27
N LYS A 250 18.02 22.93 13.22
CA LYS A 250 17.68 24.08 12.37
C LYS A 250 17.01 23.68 11.04
N VAL A 251 16.82 22.39 10.80
CA VAL A 251 16.11 21.77 9.66
C VAL A 251 15.22 20.67 10.16
#